data_3929d7792111f7d2a4535b07b26dd669
#
_entry.id   3929d7792111f7d2a4535b07b26dd669
#
_cell.length_a   1.000
_cell.length_b   1.000
_cell.length_c   1.000
_cell.angle_alpha   90.00
_cell.angle_beta   90.00
_cell.angle_gamma   90.00
#
_symmetry.space_group_name_H-M   'P 1'
#
loop_
_entity.id
_entity.type
_entity.pdbx_description
1 polymer ?
#
loop_
_entity_poly.entity_id
_entity_poly.type
_entity_poly.pdbx_seq_one_letter_code
_entity_poly.pdbx_strand_id
1 'polypeptide(L)'
;DLDTSKDGEMDEDEWEVAIQRGLKKRVEQLQEARARREQAAAAEDAAFSEAFLNMARQIFDMMDVDSSGSLDRGEIMKAVKSNKEVIAFLVNCGNKYLQDLLVPARLEATLDELDADLDGEISAPEWERAIAAALKEKLRQRALDREERARAWRKEMEAFTAEFMAAAQKVFEMIDKDGSGSLAIDEITRAVKEDQEVIDFLENCGEPNLQFLLRPKRLQKALEALDTDKSGEV
;
A
#
# COMPACT_ATOMS: atom_id res chain seq x y z
N ASP A 1 -26.13 -16.81 10.41
CA ASP A 1 -26.72 -17.07 11.72
C ASP A 1 -25.68 -16.74 12.77
N LEU A 2 -26.02 -15.93 13.73
CA LEU A 2 -25.12 -15.54 14.84
C LEU A 2 -25.28 -16.52 16.00
N ASP A 3 -26.49 -16.90 16.29
CA ASP A 3 -26.83 -17.95 17.25
C ASP A 3 -26.86 -19.30 16.51
N THR A 4 -25.78 -20.07 16.69
CA THR A 4 -25.62 -21.40 16.07
C THR A 4 -26.15 -22.51 16.98
N SER A 5 -26.20 -22.28 18.27
CA SER A 5 -26.75 -23.17 19.28
C SER A 5 -28.28 -23.18 19.27
N LYS A 6 -28.90 -22.08 18.83
CA LYS A 6 -30.35 -21.83 18.79
C LYS A 6 -31.00 -21.83 20.18
N ASP A 7 -30.30 -21.29 21.15
CA ASP A 7 -30.81 -21.11 22.51
C ASP A 7 -31.38 -19.69 22.76
N GLY A 8 -31.29 -18.80 21.76
CA GLY A 8 -31.80 -17.45 21.82
C GLY A 8 -30.83 -16.40 22.37
N GLU A 9 -29.62 -16.83 22.73
CA GLU A 9 -28.56 -15.98 23.22
C GLU A 9 -27.35 -16.07 22.29
N MET A 10 -26.36 -15.23 22.44
CA MET A 10 -25.08 -15.28 21.74
C MET A 10 -23.98 -15.47 22.77
N ASP A 11 -23.39 -16.65 22.80
CA ASP A 11 -22.29 -16.95 23.69
C ASP A 11 -20.96 -16.33 23.19
N GLU A 12 -19.94 -16.37 24.07
CA GLU A 12 -18.62 -15.80 23.78
C GLU A 12 -17.97 -16.46 22.55
N ASP A 13 -18.13 -17.76 22.35
CA ASP A 13 -17.58 -18.50 21.20
C ASP A 13 -18.26 -18.07 19.89
N GLU A 14 -19.57 -17.91 19.89
CA GLU A 14 -20.36 -17.46 18.76
C GLU A 14 -20.04 -16.00 18.37
N TRP A 15 -19.88 -15.15 19.39
CA TRP A 15 -19.40 -13.78 19.20
C TRP A 15 -18.02 -13.75 18.57
N GLU A 16 -17.06 -14.54 19.10
CA GLU A 16 -15.70 -14.59 18.57
C GLU A 16 -15.68 -15.07 17.10
N VAL A 17 -16.45 -16.10 16.76
CA VAL A 17 -16.59 -16.59 15.39
C VAL A 17 -17.14 -15.52 14.45
N ALA A 18 -18.14 -14.76 14.88
CA ALA A 18 -18.71 -13.66 14.09
C ALA A 18 -17.70 -12.54 13.88
N ILE A 19 -16.98 -12.15 14.92
CA ILE A 19 -15.93 -11.15 14.88
C ILE A 19 -14.77 -11.58 13.97
N GLN A 20 -14.30 -12.81 14.08
CA GLN A 20 -13.26 -13.37 13.21
C GLN A 20 -13.68 -13.37 11.75
N ARG A 21 -14.95 -13.67 11.46
CA ARG A 21 -15.50 -13.61 10.10
C ARG A 21 -15.48 -12.19 9.54
N GLY A 22 -15.91 -11.21 10.31
CA GLY A 22 -15.87 -9.78 9.95
C GLY A 22 -14.45 -9.29 9.70
N LEU A 23 -13.54 -9.61 10.62
CA LEU A 23 -12.12 -9.28 10.51
C LEU A 23 -11.49 -9.90 9.27
N LYS A 24 -11.72 -11.19 9.02
CA LYS A 24 -11.22 -11.90 7.84
C LYS A 24 -11.67 -11.21 6.55
N LYS A 25 -12.94 -10.89 6.43
CA LYS A 25 -13.50 -10.19 5.26
C LYS A 25 -12.84 -8.82 5.06
N ARG A 26 -12.62 -8.06 6.13
CA ARG A 26 -11.96 -6.76 6.08
C ARG A 26 -10.50 -6.86 5.68
N VAL A 27 -9.78 -7.84 6.24
CA VAL A 27 -8.39 -8.13 5.88
C VAL A 27 -8.29 -8.54 4.39
N GLU A 28 -9.17 -9.41 3.90
CA GLU A 28 -9.23 -9.82 2.49
C GLU A 28 -9.44 -8.62 1.56
N GLN A 29 -10.37 -7.71 1.88
CA GLN A 29 -10.59 -6.49 1.10
C GLN A 29 -9.33 -5.60 1.03
N LEU A 30 -8.63 -5.45 2.15
CA LEU A 30 -7.39 -4.68 2.21
C LEU A 30 -6.25 -5.36 1.44
N GLN A 31 -6.17 -6.69 1.48
CA GLN A 31 -5.21 -7.48 0.70
C GLN A 31 -5.47 -7.39 -0.81
N GLU A 32 -6.73 -7.48 -1.23
CA GLU A 32 -7.12 -7.31 -2.64
C GLU A 32 -6.78 -5.91 -3.16
N ALA A 33 -7.11 -4.87 -2.41
CA ALA A 33 -6.78 -3.50 -2.77
C ALA A 33 -5.26 -3.30 -2.93
N ARG A 34 -4.48 -3.96 -2.09
CA ARG A 34 -3.02 -3.96 -2.16
C ARG A 34 -2.53 -4.73 -3.38
N ALA A 35 -3.03 -5.95 -3.63
CA ALA A 35 -2.65 -6.75 -4.79
C ALA A 35 -2.88 -6.00 -6.11
N ARG A 36 -3.98 -5.25 -6.22
CA ARG A 36 -4.25 -4.37 -7.37
C ARG A 36 -3.18 -3.28 -7.52
N ARG A 37 -2.73 -2.66 -6.42
CA ARG A 37 -1.64 -1.66 -6.44
C ARG A 37 -0.30 -2.28 -6.84
N GLU A 38 -0.01 -3.48 -6.38
CA GLU A 38 1.22 -4.20 -6.75
C GLU A 38 1.24 -4.60 -8.24
N GLN A 39 0.09 -5.01 -8.80
CA GLN A 39 -0.04 -5.24 -10.24
C GLN A 39 0.14 -3.96 -11.07
N ALA A 40 -0.41 -2.85 -10.60
CA ALA A 40 -0.23 -1.55 -11.26
C ALA A 40 1.24 -1.10 -11.25
N ALA A 41 2.00 -1.44 -10.21
CA ALA A 41 3.40 -1.04 -10.06
C ALA A 41 4.31 -1.55 -11.20
N ALA A 42 4.05 -2.73 -11.76
CA ALA A 42 4.80 -3.26 -12.90
C ALA A 42 4.58 -2.42 -14.17
N ALA A 43 3.34 -1.99 -14.41
CA ALA A 43 3.01 -1.10 -15.53
C ALA A 43 3.62 0.29 -15.34
N GLU A 44 3.61 0.81 -14.10
CA GLU A 44 4.26 2.08 -13.76
C GLU A 44 5.78 2.02 -13.96
N ASP A 45 6.44 0.91 -13.61
CA ASP A 45 7.88 0.75 -13.84
C ASP A 45 8.23 0.63 -15.32
N ALA A 46 7.36 0.00 -16.13
CA ALA A 46 7.53 -0.06 -17.57
C ALA A 46 7.39 1.34 -18.21
N ALA A 47 6.34 2.08 -17.86
CA ALA A 47 6.12 3.45 -18.33
C ALA A 47 7.25 4.40 -17.86
N PHE A 48 7.70 4.26 -16.61
CA PHE A 48 8.85 5.03 -16.11
C PHE A 48 10.12 4.72 -16.90
N SER A 49 10.37 3.45 -17.20
CA SER A 49 11.56 3.02 -17.98
C SER A 49 11.57 3.61 -19.38
N GLU A 50 10.43 3.56 -20.06
CA GLU A 50 10.28 4.15 -21.38
C GLU A 50 10.50 5.67 -21.36
N ALA A 51 9.86 6.36 -20.43
CA ALA A 51 10.00 7.81 -20.27
C ALA A 51 11.46 8.21 -19.94
N PHE A 52 12.12 7.45 -19.08
CA PHE A 52 13.52 7.68 -18.71
C PHE A 52 14.47 7.51 -19.88
N LEU A 53 14.31 6.44 -20.66
CA LEU A 53 15.13 6.19 -21.85
C LEU A 53 14.91 7.24 -22.94
N ASN A 54 13.65 7.66 -23.18
CA ASN A 54 13.33 8.71 -24.13
C ASN A 54 13.95 10.06 -23.70
N MET A 55 13.86 10.40 -22.40
CA MET A 55 14.52 11.59 -21.87
C MET A 55 16.04 11.52 -22.07
N ALA A 56 16.65 10.38 -21.79
CA ALA A 56 18.09 10.19 -21.93
C ALA A 56 18.59 10.38 -23.38
N ARG A 57 17.80 9.94 -24.37
CA ARG A 57 18.08 10.19 -25.80
C ARG A 57 17.98 11.67 -26.13
N GLN A 58 16.93 12.34 -25.69
CA GLN A 58 16.79 13.79 -25.87
C GLN A 58 17.95 14.57 -25.25
N ILE A 59 18.43 14.14 -24.08
CA ILE A 59 19.60 14.74 -23.42
C ILE A 59 20.87 14.54 -24.25
N PHE A 60 21.07 13.35 -24.84
CA PHE A 60 22.18 13.09 -25.76
C PHE A 60 22.13 14.03 -26.96
N ASP A 61 20.97 14.09 -27.64
CA ASP A 61 20.77 14.95 -28.80
C ASP A 61 20.95 16.46 -28.50
N MET A 62 20.65 16.87 -27.25
CA MET A 62 20.89 18.26 -26.82
C MET A 62 22.37 18.56 -26.57
N MET A 63 23.17 17.55 -26.26
CA MET A 63 24.61 17.67 -26.05
C MET A 63 25.38 17.55 -27.35
N ASP A 64 24.98 16.64 -28.24
CA ASP A 64 25.52 16.43 -29.58
C ASP A 64 25.11 17.59 -30.51
N VAL A 65 25.88 18.69 -30.45
CA VAL A 65 25.53 19.95 -31.14
C VAL A 65 25.83 19.87 -32.66
N ASP A 66 26.83 19.13 -33.03
CA ASP A 66 27.26 18.99 -34.41
C ASP A 66 26.62 17.76 -35.12
N SER A 67 25.84 16.96 -34.37
CA SER A 67 25.17 15.76 -34.84
C SER A 67 26.16 14.69 -35.36
N SER A 68 27.31 14.57 -34.70
CA SER A 68 28.34 13.57 -35.00
C SER A 68 27.92 12.14 -34.61
N GLY A 69 26.96 12.03 -33.66
CA GLY A 69 26.54 10.77 -33.04
C GLY A 69 27.42 10.33 -31.89
N SER A 70 28.37 11.18 -31.46
CA SER A 70 29.22 11.07 -30.27
C SER A 70 29.28 12.39 -29.53
N LEU A 71 29.66 12.36 -28.28
CA LEU A 71 29.81 13.54 -27.42
C LEU A 71 31.29 13.80 -27.14
N ASP A 72 31.80 14.91 -27.64
CA ASP A 72 33.13 15.35 -27.29
C ASP A 72 33.16 16.01 -25.88
N ARG A 73 34.38 16.13 -25.31
CA ARG A 73 34.59 16.77 -23.99
C ARG A 73 34.07 18.22 -23.95
N GLY A 74 34.21 18.96 -25.04
CA GLY A 74 33.76 20.35 -25.14
C GLY A 74 32.24 20.48 -25.10
N GLU A 75 31.54 19.62 -25.81
CA GLU A 75 30.09 19.54 -25.81
C GLU A 75 29.53 19.21 -24.44
N ILE A 76 30.05 18.16 -23.79
CA ILE A 76 29.66 17.77 -22.45
C ILE A 76 29.94 18.89 -21.45
N MET A 77 31.16 19.47 -21.47
CA MET A 77 31.52 20.57 -20.59
C MET A 77 30.63 21.81 -20.78
N LYS A 78 30.25 22.12 -22.01
CA LYS A 78 29.36 23.21 -22.32
C LYS A 78 27.94 22.94 -21.81
N ALA A 79 27.44 21.73 -22.06
CA ALA A 79 26.09 21.34 -21.64
C ALA A 79 25.94 21.33 -20.12
N VAL A 80 26.87 20.72 -19.37
CA VAL A 80 26.80 20.68 -17.90
C VAL A 80 26.99 22.03 -17.22
N LYS A 81 27.47 23.04 -17.92
CA LYS A 81 27.60 24.41 -17.40
C LYS A 81 26.40 25.30 -17.73
N SER A 82 25.74 25.08 -18.84
CA SER A 82 24.78 26.05 -19.40
C SER A 82 23.37 25.49 -19.68
N ASN A 83 23.24 24.18 -19.92
CA ASN A 83 21.95 23.58 -20.26
C ASN A 83 21.24 23.08 -19.02
N LYS A 84 20.15 23.78 -18.64
CA LYS A 84 19.36 23.45 -17.43
C LYS A 84 18.70 22.08 -17.49
N GLU A 85 18.31 21.61 -18.66
CA GLU A 85 17.65 20.31 -18.85
C GLU A 85 18.64 19.18 -18.67
N VAL A 86 19.84 19.30 -19.25
CA VAL A 86 20.95 18.36 -19.05
C VAL A 86 21.32 18.28 -17.57
N ILE A 87 21.50 19.43 -16.92
CA ILE A 87 21.83 19.48 -15.49
C ILE A 87 20.74 18.81 -14.65
N ALA A 88 19.46 19.16 -14.90
CA ALA A 88 18.35 18.59 -14.17
C ALA A 88 18.24 17.05 -14.35
N PHE A 89 18.48 16.57 -15.56
CA PHE A 89 18.49 15.14 -15.82
C PHE A 89 19.63 14.43 -15.05
N LEU A 90 20.84 14.93 -15.16
CA LEU A 90 22.03 14.35 -14.51
C LEU A 90 21.88 14.34 -12.98
N VAL A 91 21.37 15.43 -12.37
CA VAL A 91 21.09 15.49 -10.93
C VAL A 91 20.09 14.40 -10.52
N ASN A 92 19.05 14.17 -11.33
CA ASN A 92 17.94 13.29 -10.99
C ASN A 92 18.08 11.86 -11.56
N CYS A 93 19.10 11.56 -12.36
CA CYS A 93 19.26 10.24 -12.98
C CYS A 93 19.50 9.10 -11.97
N GLY A 94 19.94 9.43 -10.75
CA GLY A 94 20.17 8.44 -9.68
C GLY A 94 21.41 7.57 -9.87
N ASN A 95 22.28 7.92 -10.82
CA ASN A 95 23.57 7.27 -11.06
C ASN A 95 24.69 8.21 -10.68
N LYS A 96 25.55 7.76 -9.77
CA LYS A 96 26.64 8.58 -9.24
C LYS A 96 27.64 8.98 -10.32
N TYR A 97 27.97 8.09 -11.24
CA TYR A 97 28.91 8.38 -12.34
C TYR A 97 28.38 9.49 -13.24
N LEU A 98 27.11 9.42 -13.66
CA LEU A 98 26.51 10.49 -14.46
C LEU A 98 26.39 11.80 -13.68
N GLN A 99 26.17 11.75 -12.36
CA GLN A 99 26.18 12.95 -11.52
C GLN A 99 27.57 13.54 -11.36
N ASP A 100 28.62 12.74 -11.36
CA ASP A 100 30.00 13.19 -11.28
C ASP A 100 30.43 14.01 -12.52
N LEU A 101 29.72 13.93 -13.66
CA LEU A 101 29.86 14.84 -14.81
C LEU A 101 29.58 16.32 -14.43
N LEU A 102 28.79 16.54 -13.40
CA LEU A 102 28.49 17.91 -12.89
C LEU A 102 29.59 18.43 -11.95
N VAL A 103 30.54 17.61 -11.56
CA VAL A 103 31.60 17.96 -10.62
C VAL A 103 32.89 18.20 -11.40
N PRO A 104 33.38 19.44 -11.52
CA PRO A 104 34.56 19.76 -12.36
C PRO A 104 35.80 18.92 -12.06
N ALA A 105 36.02 18.61 -10.77
CA ALA A 105 37.17 17.81 -10.33
C ALA A 105 37.07 16.31 -10.67
N ARG A 106 35.91 15.83 -11.07
CA ARG A 106 35.66 14.41 -11.40
C ARG A 106 35.29 14.21 -12.87
N LEU A 107 34.99 15.25 -13.58
CA LEU A 107 34.50 15.22 -14.97
C LEU A 107 35.45 14.40 -15.85
N GLU A 108 36.73 14.67 -15.82
CA GLU A 108 37.75 13.97 -16.63
C GLU A 108 37.77 12.45 -16.33
N ALA A 109 37.85 12.09 -15.05
CA ALA A 109 37.86 10.68 -14.66
C ALA A 109 36.55 9.96 -15.03
N THR A 110 35.43 10.67 -14.97
CA THR A 110 34.10 10.10 -15.35
C THR A 110 34.02 9.91 -16.85
N LEU A 111 34.53 10.82 -17.65
CA LEU A 111 34.57 10.69 -19.10
C LEU A 111 35.45 9.49 -19.51
N ASP A 112 36.63 9.34 -18.91
CA ASP A 112 37.53 8.17 -19.15
C ASP A 112 36.87 6.84 -18.75
N GLU A 113 35.96 6.82 -17.75
CA GLU A 113 35.22 5.63 -17.37
C GLU A 113 34.01 5.31 -18.32
N LEU A 114 33.43 6.33 -18.93
CA LEU A 114 32.34 6.18 -19.90
C LEU A 114 32.85 5.76 -21.27
N ASP A 115 34.00 6.29 -21.68
CA ASP A 115 34.70 6.01 -22.92
C ASP A 115 35.37 4.62 -22.83
N ALA A 116 34.67 3.59 -23.30
CA ALA A 116 35.12 2.21 -23.15
C ALA A 116 36.11 1.77 -24.23
N ASP A 117 36.12 2.42 -25.38
CA ASP A 117 37.04 2.13 -26.48
C ASP A 117 38.24 3.09 -26.54
N LEU A 118 38.25 4.09 -25.63
CA LEU A 118 39.32 5.05 -25.44
C LEU A 118 39.60 5.90 -26.71
N ASP A 119 38.55 6.23 -27.46
CA ASP A 119 38.64 7.10 -28.64
C ASP A 119 38.58 8.60 -28.28
N GLY A 120 38.26 8.93 -27.04
CA GLY A 120 38.20 10.29 -26.48
C GLY A 120 36.86 10.96 -26.60
N GLU A 121 35.85 10.26 -27.10
CA GLU A 121 34.45 10.70 -27.23
C GLU A 121 33.53 9.72 -26.50
N ILE A 122 32.29 10.11 -26.27
CA ILE A 122 31.26 9.22 -25.73
C ILE A 122 30.25 8.93 -26.81
N SER A 123 30.34 7.74 -27.40
CA SER A 123 29.43 7.29 -28.42
C SER A 123 28.02 7.04 -27.87
N ALA A 124 26.99 7.06 -28.74
CA ALA A 124 25.62 6.74 -28.34
C ALA A 124 25.47 5.37 -27.63
N PRO A 125 26.17 4.27 -28.05
CA PRO A 125 26.14 3.00 -27.32
C PRO A 125 26.75 3.08 -25.91
N GLU A 126 27.77 3.87 -25.68
CA GLU A 126 28.39 4.06 -24.35
C GLU A 126 27.49 4.86 -23.44
N TRP A 127 26.90 5.92 -23.96
CA TRP A 127 25.85 6.68 -23.28
C TRP A 127 24.69 5.76 -22.89
N GLU A 128 24.14 4.98 -23.83
CA GLU A 128 23.05 4.05 -23.56
C GLU A 128 23.39 3.02 -22.48
N ARG A 129 24.63 2.53 -22.44
CA ARG A 129 25.12 1.63 -21.38
C ARG A 129 25.08 2.28 -20.01
N ALA A 130 25.55 3.52 -19.90
CA ALA A 130 25.51 4.29 -18.65
C ALA A 130 24.09 4.58 -18.21
N ILE A 131 23.20 4.92 -19.13
CA ILE A 131 21.78 5.16 -18.89
C ILE A 131 21.07 3.87 -18.45
N ALA A 132 21.37 2.72 -19.06
CA ALA A 132 20.80 1.44 -18.65
C ALA A 132 21.22 1.06 -17.20
N ALA A 133 22.47 1.34 -16.82
CA ALA A 133 22.93 1.17 -15.45
C ALA A 133 22.19 2.12 -14.47
N ALA A 134 22.00 3.37 -14.84
CA ALA A 134 21.21 4.34 -14.08
C ALA A 134 19.76 3.91 -13.89
N LEU A 135 19.11 3.46 -14.96
CA LEU A 135 17.74 2.97 -14.93
C LEU A 135 17.61 1.74 -14.00
N LYS A 136 18.53 0.79 -14.12
CA LYS A 136 18.56 -0.40 -13.27
C LYS A 136 18.63 -0.03 -11.78
N GLU A 137 19.47 0.93 -11.42
CA GLU A 137 19.59 1.39 -10.04
C GLU A 137 18.32 2.11 -9.57
N LYS A 138 17.71 2.94 -10.41
CA LYS A 138 16.42 3.56 -10.13
C LYS A 138 15.31 2.55 -9.87
N LEU A 139 15.21 1.54 -10.72
CA LEU A 139 14.21 0.48 -10.56
C LEU A 139 14.47 -0.34 -9.29
N ARG A 140 15.75 -0.61 -8.98
CA ARG A 140 16.16 -1.27 -7.74
C ARG A 140 15.71 -0.47 -6.51
N GLN A 141 15.94 0.84 -6.51
CA GLN A 141 15.53 1.70 -5.40
C GLN A 141 14.00 1.72 -5.24
N ARG A 142 13.25 1.85 -6.34
CA ARG A 142 11.78 1.76 -6.32
C ARG A 142 11.28 0.42 -5.76
N ALA A 143 11.95 -0.68 -6.07
CA ALA A 143 11.63 -2.00 -5.54
C ALA A 143 11.86 -2.08 -4.02
N LEU A 144 12.99 -1.54 -3.52
CA LEU A 144 13.29 -1.47 -2.09
C LEU A 144 12.25 -0.63 -1.33
N ASP A 145 11.90 0.55 -1.85
CA ASP A 145 10.89 1.42 -1.25
C ASP A 145 9.51 0.73 -1.19
N ARG A 146 9.18 -0.10 -2.19
CA ARG A 146 7.96 -0.93 -2.18
C ARG A 146 8.03 -2.01 -1.11
N GLU A 147 9.18 -2.67 -0.98
CA GLU A 147 9.37 -3.72 0.04
C GLU A 147 9.28 -3.15 1.46
N GLU A 148 9.89 -1.99 1.72
CA GLU A 148 9.80 -1.32 3.02
C GLU A 148 8.35 -0.95 3.35
N ARG A 149 7.62 -0.36 2.40
CA ARG A 149 6.17 -0.09 2.56
C ARG A 149 5.38 -1.37 2.79
N ALA A 150 5.77 -2.47 2.15
CA ALA A 150 5.16 -3.77 2.35
C ALA A 150 5.36 -4.32 3.76
N ARG A 151 6.57 -4.14 4.32
CA ARG A 151 6.89 -4.55 5.69
C ARG A 151 6.15 -3.69 6.72
N ALA A 152 6.11 -2.37 6.51
CA ALA A 152 5.37 -1.46 7.37
C ALA A 152 3.88 -1.83 7.41
N TRP A 153 3.27 -2.05 6.26
CA TRP A 153 1.87 -2.45 6.16
C TRP A 153 1.57 -3.77 6.89
N ARG A 154 2.47 -4.78 6.83
CA ARG A 154 2.27 -6.04 7.56
C ARG A 154 2.21 -5.80 9.07
N LYS A 155 3.11 -4.97 9.60
CA LYS A 155 3.12 -4.61 11.03
C LYS A 155 1.85 -3.87 11.43
N GLU A 156 1.40 -2.92 10.61
CA GLU A 156 0.14 -2.20 10.85
C GLU A 156 -1.05 -3.16 10.85
N MET A 157 -1.07 -4.15 9.96
CA MET A 157 -2.15 -5.12 9.88
C MET A 157 -2.16 -6.08 11.08
N GLU A 158 -0.98 -6.51 11.56
CA GLU A 158 -0.85 -7.31 12.78
C GLU A 158 -1.35 -6.53 14.00
N ALA A 159 -0.94 -5.25 14.14
CA ALA A 159 -1.42 -4.38 15.21
C ALA A 159 -2.93 -4.16 15.12
N PHE A 160 -3.46 -3.83 13.94
CA PHE A 160 -4.89 -3.67 13.69
C PHE A 160 -5.69 -4.91 14.09
N THR A 161 -5.20 -6.11 13.75
CA THR A 161 -5.87 -7.35 14.10
C THR A 161 -5.93 -7.54 15.61
N ALA A 162 -4.83 -7.29 16.32
CA ALA A 162 -4.78 -7.41 17.77
C ALA A 162 -5.68 -6.38 18.46
N GLU A 163 -5.64 -5.12 18.03
CA GLU A 163 -6.49 -4.05 18.57
C GLU A 163 -7.97 -4.31 18.30
N PHE A 164 -8.30 -4.81 17.11
CA PHE A 164 -9.67 -5.14 16.75
C PHE A 164 -10.25 -6.26 17.63
N MET A 165 -9.48 -7.34 17.85
CA MET A 165 -9.89 -8.44 18.72
C MET A 165 -10.04 -7.99 20.17
N ALA A 166 -9.12 -7.16 20.67
CA ALA A 166 -9.22 -6.60 22.02
C ALA A 166 -10.46 -5.68 22.19
N ALA A 167 -10.76 -4.87 21.16
CA ALA A 167 -11.96 -4.05 21.16
C ALA A 167 -13.25 -4.89 21.12
N ALA A 168 -13.25 -5.98 20.35
CA ALA A 168 -14.39 -6.90 20.29
C ALA A 168 -14.67 -7.57 21.63
N GLN A 169 -13.62 -8.01 22.32
CA GLN A 169 -13.75 -8.60 23.67
C GLN A 169 -14.28 -7.56 24.67
N LYS A 170 -13.73 -6.35 24.64
CA LYS A 170 -14.22 -5.27 25.49
C LYS A 170 -15.70 -4.96 25.24
N VAL A 171 -16.12 -4.93 23.99
CA VAL A 171 -17.52 -4.67 23.62
C VAL A 171 -18.42 -5.81 24.10
N PHE A 172 -17.99 -7.07 24.00
CA PHE A 172 -18.72 -8.19 24.58
C PHE A 172 -18.96 -7.97 26.08
N GLU A 173 -17.90 -7.70 26.86
CA GLU A 173 -17.98 -7.43 28.31
C GLU A 173 -18.84 -6.20 28.66
N MET A 174 -18.93 -5.21 27.78
CA MET A 174 -19.79 -4.05 27.96
C MET A 174 -21.28 -4.37 27.75
N ILE A 175 -21.59 -5.34 26.90
CA ILE A 175 -22.96 -5.79 26.64
C ILE A 175 -23.38 -6.80 27.71
N ASP A 176 -22.54 -7.81 28.02
CA ASP A 176 -22.71 -8.82 29.08
C ASP A 176 -22.55 -8.16 30.45
N LYS A 177 -23.59 -7.57 30.96
CA LYS A 177 -23.54 -6.85 32.24
C LYS A 177 -23.70 -7.73 33.46
N ASP A 178 -24.33 -8.87 33.34
CA ASP A 178 -24.53 -9.81 34.44
C ASP A 178 -23.42 -10.83 34.58
N GLY A 179 -22.50 -10.87 33.57
CA GLY A 179 -21.34 -11.76 33.55
C GLY A 179 -21.72 -13.22 33.30
N SER A 180 -22.81 -13.45 32.58
CA SER A 180 -23.30 -14.80 32.26
C SER A 180 -22.42 -15.51 31.22
N GLY A 181 -21.62 -14.76 30.44
CA GLY A 181 -20.82 -15.27 29.32
C GLY A 181 -21.66 -15.45 28.05
N SER A 182 -22.90 -14.96 28.04
CA SER A 182 -23.79 -14.93 26.89
C SER A 182 -24.44 -13.54 26.76
N LEU A 183 -24.82 -13.15 25.54
CA LEU A 183 -25.48 -11.87 25.26
C LEU A 183 -26.97 -12.10 25.05
N ALA A 184 -27.76 -11.76 26.05
CA ALA A 184 -29.22 -11.78 25.93
C ALA A 184 -29.73 -10.60 25.09
N ILE A 185 -30.89 -10.76 24.49
CA ILE A 185 -31.49 -9.76 23.58
C ILE A 185 -31.73 -8.41 24.25
N ASP A 186 -32.14 -8.43 25.51
CA ASP A 186 -32.40 -7.21 26.28
C ASP A 186 -31.10 -6.48 26.60
N GLU A 187 -30.01 -7.18 26.85
CA GLU A 187 -28.66 -6.61 27.03
C GLU A 187 -28.16 -5.94 25.75
N ILE A 188 -28.21 -6.64 24.62
CA ILE A 188 -27.88 -6.09 23.30
C ILE A 188 -28.75 -4.87 23.01
N THR A 189 -30.08 -4.99 23.21
CA THR A 189 -31.02 -3.89 22.92
C THR A 189 -30.73 -2.65 23.78
N ARG A 190 -30.34 -2.84 25.02
CA ARG A 190 -29.95 -1.75 25.92
C ARG A 190 -28.64 -1.14 25.48
N ALA A 191 -27.61 -1.95 25.24
CA ALA A 191 -26.28 -1.47 24.87
C ALA A 191 -26.31 -0.65 23.57
N VAL A 192 -27.00 -1.10 22.52
CA VAL A 192 -27.13 -0.34 21.25
C VAL A 192 -28.01 0.91 21.34
N LYS A 193 -28.65 1.18 22.47
CA LYS A 193 -29.39 2.44 22.72
C LYS A 193 -28.60 3.42 23.56
N GLU A 194 -27.80 2.91 24.48
CA GLU A 194 -27.22 3.70 25.56
C GLU A 194 -25.71 3.88 25.42
N ASP A 195 -25.01 2.98 24.71
CA ASP A 195 -23.56 2.95 24.66
C ASP A 195 -23.03 3.27 23.25
N GLN A 196 -22.42 4.43 23.10
CA GLN A 196 -21.88 4.88 21.83
C GLN A 196 -20.67 4.05 21.37
N GLU A 197 -19.84 3.55 22.29
CA GLU A 197 -18.68 2.73 21.96
C GLU A 197 -19.11 1.38 21.32
N VAL A 198 -20.18 0.79 21.87
CA VAL A 198 -20.80 -0.43 21.30
C VAL A 198 -21.35 -0.15 19.90
N ILE A 199 -22.05 0.96 19.73
CA ILE A 199 -22.63 1.36 18.42
C ILE A 199 -21.49 1.54 17.39
N ASP A 200 -20.49 2.33 17.72
CA ASP A 200 -19.37 2.64 16.82
C ASP A 200 -18.58 1.38 16.43
N PHE A 201 -18.39 0.46 17.37
CA PHE A 201 -17.75 -0.81 17.08
C PHE A 201 -18.59 -1.67 16.12
N LEU A 202 -19.87 -1.87 16.39
CA LEU A 202 -20.77 -2.67 15.57
C LEU A 202 -20.93 -2.10 14.15
N GLU A 203 -20.98 -0.77 14.00
CA GLU A 203 -21.01 -0.12 12.68
C GLU A 203 -19.74 -0.43 11.84
N ASN A 204 -18.60 -0.52 12.50
CA ASN A 204 -17.31 -0.64 11.87
C ASN A 204 -16.71 -2.06 11.88
N CYS A 205 -17.35 -3.04 12.52
CA CYS A 205 -16.82 -4.40 12.66
C CYS A 205 -16.69 -5.18 11.35
N GLY A 206 -17.39 -4.76 10.28
CA GLY A 206 -17.33 -5.40 8.96
C GLY A 206 -18.16 -6.68 8.80
N GLU A 207 -18.84 -7.14 9.87
CA GLU A 207 -19.75 -8.30 9.85
C GLU A 207 -21.20 -7.84 9.73
N PRO A 208 -21.89 -8.11 8.58
CA PRO A 208 -23.25 -7.63 8.37
C PRO A 208 -24.26 -8.15 9.40
N ASN A 209 -24.05 -9.35 9.93
CA ASN A 209 -24.95 -9.94 10.92
C ASN A 209 -24.84 -9.19 12.26
N LEU A 210 -23.63 -8.81 12.69
CA LEU A 210 -23.44 -7.99 13.89
C LEU A 210 -23.96 -6.57 13.68
N GLN A 211 -23.78 -5.98 12.50
CA GLN A 211 -24.38 -4.67 12.15
C GLN A 211 -25.91 -4.69 12.18
N PHE A 212 -26.50 -5.87 12.00
CA PHE A 212 -27.95 -6.04 12.10
C PHE A 212 -28.46 -5.81 13.53
N LEU A 213 -27.63 -6.05 14.56
CA LEU A 213 -27.96 -5.80 15.98
C LEU A 213 -28.28 -4.32 16.24
N LEU A 214 -27.73 -3.39 15.43
CA LEU A 214 -28.04 -1.96 15.48
C LEU A 214 -29.47 -1.61 15.06
N ARG A 215 -30.26 -2.59 14.63
CA ARG A 215 -31.66 -2.40 14.17
C ARG A 215 -32.65 -3.14 15.07
N PRO A 216 -32.84 -2.71 16.33
CA PRO A 216 -33.62 -3.44 17.33
C PRO A 216 -35.05 -3.82 16.90
N LYS A 217 -35.71 -2.94 16.11
CA LYS A 217 -37.07 -3.22 15.59
C LYS A 217 -37.12 -4.37 14.57
N ARG A 218 -36.01 -4.67 13.90
CA ARG A 218 -35.92 -5.81 12.97
C ARG A 218 -35.45 -7.07 13.69
N LEU A 219 -34.60 -6.92 14.70
CA LEU A 219 -34.20 -8.00 15.59
C LEU A 219 -35.42 -8.58 16.29
N GLN A 220 -36.21 -7.74 16.92
CA GLN A 220 -37.46 -8.15 17.60
C GLN A 220 -38.42 -8.88 16.64
N LYS A 221 -38.61 -8.38 15.40
CA LYS A 221 -39.44 -9.05 14.39
C LYS A 221 -38.85 -10.39 13.90
N ALA A 222 -37.51 -10.51 13.82
CA ALA A 222 -36.88 -11.76 13.42
C ALA A 222 -37.02 -12.81 14.51
N LEU A 223 -36.94 -12.41 15.76
CA LEU A 223 -37.15 -13.26 16.93
C LEU A 223 -38.61 -13.66 17.13
N GLU A 224 -39.56 -12.72 16.98
CA GLU A 224 -40.99 -13.03 16.95
C GLU A 224 -41.37 -14.02 15.81
N ALA A 225 -40.60 -14.06 14.73
CA ALA A 225 -40.75 -15.02 13.64
C ALA A 225 -40.12 -16.38 13.93
N LEU A 226 -39.17 -16.46 14.84
CA LEU A 226 -38.51 -17.70 15.32
C LEU A 226 -39.27 -18.32 16.50
N ASP A 227 -39.93 -17.50 17.32
CA ASP A 227 -40.85 -17.95 18.38
C ASP A 227 -42.13 -18.49 17.77
N THR A 228 -42.03 -19.73 17.26
CA THR A 228 -43.16 -20.40 16.56
C THR A 228 -44.27 -20.86 17.50
N ASP A 229 -44.02 -21.00 18.78
CA ASP A 229 -44.94 -21.45 19.81
C ASP A 229 -45.50 -20.31 20.69
N LYS A 230 -45.02 -19.07 20.48
CA LYS A 230 -45.39 -17.88 21.23
C LYS A 230 -45.14 -18.01 22.75
N SER A 231 -44.14 -18.75 23.14
CA SER A 231 -43.77 -18.93 24.55
C SER A 231 -43.08 -17.70 25.13
N GLY A 232 -42.53 -16.80 24.28
CA GLY A 232 -41.68 -15.69 24.68
C GLY A 232 -40.23 -16.12 24.94
N GLU A 233 -39.94 -17.41 24.78
CA GLU A 233 -38.62 -17.97 24.78
C GLU A 233 -38.30 -18.45 23.35
N VAL A 234 -37.10 -18.13 22.86
CA VAL A 234 -36.64 -18.49 21.50
C VAL A 234 -35.64 -19.62 21.60
#